data_ac0aa66f268697b0dab97b5f93136641
#
_entry.id   ac0aa66f268697b0dab97b5f93136641
#
_cell.length_a   1.000
_cell.length_b   1.000
_cell.length_c   1.000
_cell.angle_alpha   90.00
_cell.angle_beta   90.00
_cell.angle_gamma   90.00
#
_symmetry.space_group_name_H-M   'P 1'
#
loop_
_entity.id
_entity.type
_entity.pdbx_description
1 polymer ?
#
loop_
_entity_poly.entity_id
_entity_poly.type
_entity_poly.pdbx_seq_one_letter_code
_entity_poly.pdbx_strand_id
1 'polypeptide(L)'
;MDTLKATPVVPLIQAEDPKVAVRVARALKKGGLTTLEVVLRTDAALNCMAAIVEEIDGVIVGAGTVLTPAQMNDAADRGAQFIVSPGLNAAVVDACKARGLVIYPGTVTASEVQLAWNLGLKTVKFFPAGLAGGVPMLKALSSVFRQMSFMPTGGVSASNLKSFLEVPSVVACGGSWLTPQAEINAGNFDAITTLARDALALAREVRPEK
;
A
#
# COMPACT_ATOMS: atom_id res chain seq x y z
N MET A 1 0.80 -15.91 3.44
CA MET A 1 0.23 -15.11 4.54
C MET A 1 -0.27 -13.81 3.92
N ASP A 2 -1.47 -13.36 4.24
CA ASP A 2 -1.99 -12.09 3.67
C ASP A 2 -1.31 -10.94 4.43
N THR A 3 -0.30 -10.35 3.81
CA THR A 3 0.59 -9.32 4.35
C THR A 3 -0.17 -8.10 4.90
N LEU A 4 -1.39 -7.85 4.40
CA LEU A 4 -2.20 -6.70 4.78
C LEU A 4 -3.09 -6.93 6.00
N LYS A 5 -3.37 -8.19 6.39
CA LYS A 5 -4.30 -8.45 7.51
C LYS A 5 -3.78 -7.99 8.87
N ALA A 6 -2.47 -7.98 9.03
CA ALA A 6 -1.82 -7.52 10.27
C ALA A 6 -1.55 -6.01 10.29
N THR A 7 -1.77 -5.30 9.17
CA THR A 7 -1.38 -3.90 9.02
C THR A 7 -2.54 -3.09 8.46
N PRO A 8 -3.28 -2.35 9.30
CA PRO A 8 -4.48 -1.60 8.86
C PRO A 8 -4.16 -0.40 7.96
N VAL A 9 -2.90 0.04 7.94
CA VAL A 9 -2.43 1.18 7.12
C VAL A 9 -1.08 0.86 6.50
N VAL A 10 -0.96 1.09 5.20
CA VAL A 10 0.28 0.92 4.41
C VAL A 10 0.77 2.29 3.97
N PRO A 11 1.85 2.83 4.56
CA PRO A 11 2.44 4.10 4.12
C PRO A 11 3.08 3.96 2.75
N LEU A 12 2.99 5.03 1.95
CA LEU A 12 3.63 5.14 0.65
C LEU A 12 4.90 5.98 0.79
N ILE A 13 6.05 5.42 0.44
CA ILE A 13 7.35 6.11 0.47
C ILE A 13 7.71 6.53 -0.95
N GLN A 14 7.95 7.83 -1.13
CA GLN A 14 8.53 8.40 -2.34
C GLN A 14 9.79 9.16 -1.96
N ALA A 15 10.94 8.75 -2.50
CA ALA A 15 12.24 9.37 -2.23
C ALA A 15 13.14 9.30 -3.46
N GLU A 16 14.10 10.20 -3.52
CA GLU A 16 15.13 10.27 -4.57
C GLU A 16 16.53 9.92 -4.05
N ASP A 17 16.66 9.78 -2.72
CA ASP A 17 17.91 9.41 -2.05
C ASP A 17 17.66 8.18 -1.17
N PRO A 18 18.39 7.06 -1.38
CA PRO A 18 18.30 5.86 -0.57
C PRO A 18 18.47 6.11 0.94
N LYS A 19 19.38 7.01 1.34
CA LYS A 19 19.60 7.35 2.76
C LYS A 19 18.37 8.03 3.37
N VAL A 20 17.70 8.88 2.61
CA VAL A 20 16.45 9.52 3.02
C VAL A 20 15.33 8.47 3.13
N ALA A 21 15.20 7.58 2.14
CA ALA A 21 14.23 6.50 2.15
C ALA A 21 14.37 5.60 3.40
N VAL A 22 15.59 5.23 3.75
CA VAL A 22 15.89 4.45 4.97
C VAL A 22 15.49 5.21 6.24
N ARG A 23 15.76 6.51 6.33
CA ARG A 23 15.34 7.33 7.49
C ARG A 23 13.81 7.41 7.62
N VAL A 24 13.10 7.59 6.50
CA VAL A 24 11.63 7.56 6.47
C VAL A 24 11.11 6.20 6.95
N ALA A 25 11.64 5.11 6.41
CA ALA A 25 11.22 3.76 6.79
C ALA A 25 11.50 3.44 8.28
N ARG A 26 12.64 3.88 8.83
CA ARG A 26 12.94 3.79 10.27
C ARG A 26 11.95 4.57 11.13
N ALA A 27 11.56 5.78 10.70
CA ALA A 27 10.57 6.60 11.39
C ALA A 27 9.19 5.94 11.40
N LEU A 28 8.74 5.40 10.25
CA LEU A 28 7.49 4.65 10.15
C LEU A 28 7.50 3.41 11.04
N LYS A 29 8.58 2.63 11.02
CA LYS A 29 8.76 1.46 11.88
C LYS A 29 8.74 1.84 13.37
N LYS A 30 9.41 2.93 13.76
CA LYS A 30 9.39 3.47 15.14
C LYS A 30 7.97 3.85 15.56
N GLY A 31 7.13 4.30 14.62
CA GLY A 31 5.71 4.57 14.81
C GLY A 31 4.82 3.32 14.83
N GLY A 32 5.39 2.12 14.53
CA GLY A 32 4.69 0.83 14.56
C GLY A 32 4.21 0.33 13.19
N LEU A 33 4.48 1.04 12.09
CA LEU A 33 4.14 0.60 10.74
C LEU A 33 5.29 -0.20 10.14
N THR A 34 5.05 -1.48 9.89
CA THR A 34 6.08 -2.43 9.41
C THR A 34 5.84 -2.94 8.00
N THR A 35 4.69 -2.66 7.39
CA THR A 35 4.43 -2.94 5.97
C THR A 35 4.50 -1.63 5.19
N LEU A 36 5.44 -1.52 4.25
CA LEU A 36 5.80 -0.28 3.58
C LEU A 36 5.69 -0.44 2.06
N GLU A 37 5.11 0.54 1.36
CA GLU A 37 5.03 0.58 -0.10
C GLU A 37 6.00 1.64 -0.63
N VAL A 38 7.07 1.24 -1.35
CA VAL A 38 7.95 2.18 -2.06
C VAL A 38 7.41 2.38 -3.47
N VAL A 39 7.02 3.61 -3.82
CA VAL A 39 6.40 3.89 -5.12
C VAL A 39 7.44 4.17 -6.19
N LEU A 40 7.37 3.44 -7.32
CA LEU A 40 8.30 3.57 -8.45
C LEU A 40 7.96 4.80 -9.31
N ARG A 41 8.10 5.99 -8.73
CA ARG A 41 7.80 7.28 -9.38
C ARG A 41 9.03 8.16 -9.56
N THR A 42 10.20 7.68 -9.13
CA THR A 42 11.51 8.35 -9.31
C THR A 42 12.50 7.34 -9.87
N ASP A 43 13.53 7.81 -10.53
CA ASP A 43 14.60 6.94 -11.08
C ASP A 43 15.37 6.20 -9.97
N ALA A 44 15.43 6.78 -8.77
CA ALA A 44 16.09 6.19 -7.62
C ALA A 44 15.22 5.22 -6.81
N ALA A 45 13.93 5.09 -7.13
CA ALA A 45 12.97 4.36 -6.28
C ALA A 45 13.37 2.90 -6.01
N LEU A 46 13.86 2.19 -7.03
CA LEU A 46 14.34 0.81 -6.86
C LEU A 46 15.55 0.71 -5.93
N ASN A 47 16.47 1.68 -6.00
CA ASN A 47 17.63 1.74 -5.11
C ASN A 47 17.21 2.13 -3.69
N CYS A 48 16.22 3.03 -3.55
CA CYS A 48 15.61 3.37 -2.26
C CYS A 48 14.96 2.13 -1.61
N MET A 49 14.23 1.34 -2.39
CA MET A 49 13.62 0.11 -1.90
C MET A 49 14.66 -0.92 -1.45
N ALA A 50 15.68 -1.16 -2.27
CA ALA A 50 16.77 -2.09 -1.94
C ALA A 50 17.49 -1.70 -0.65
N ALA A 51 17.79 -0.41 -0.46
CA ALA A 51 18.43 0.07 0.77
C ALA A 51 17.54 -0.13 2.01
N ILE A 52 16.22 0.04 1.90
CA ILE A 52 15.30 -0.25 3.02
C ILE A 52 15.30 -1.75 3.34
N VAL A 53 15.25 -2.61 2.32
CA VAL A 53 15.30 -4.08 2.50
C VAL A 53 16.59 -4.52 3.17
N GLU A 54 17.72 -3.93 2.78
CA GLU A 54 19.04 -4.27 3.30
C GLU A 54 19.28 -3.76 4.74
N GLU A 55 18.84 -2.53 5.03
CA GLU A 55 19.22 -1.83 6.27
C GLU A 55 18.19 -1.94 7.41
N ILE A 56 16.97 -2.43 7.14
CA ILE A 56 15.90 -2.41 8.14
C ILE A 56 15.27 -3.79 8.31
N ASP A 57 15.65 -4.50 9.35
CA ASP A 57 15.03 -5.76 9.72
C ASP A 57 13.57 -5.61 10.16
N GLY A 58 12.78 -6.67 10.01
CA GLY A 58 11.42 -6.75 10.54
C GLY A 58 10.42 -5.81 9.87
N VAL A 59 10.68 -5.37 8.64
CA VAL A 59 9.73 -4.69 7.77
C VAL A 59 9.41 -5.55 6.55
N ILE A 60 8.20 -5.42 6.04
CA ILE A 60 7.73 -5.99 4.79
C ILE A 60 7.69 -4.86 3.76
N VAL A 61 8.52 -4.95 2.73
CA VAL A 61 8.64 -3.89 1.72
C VAL A 61 8.04 -4.36 0.41
N GLY A 62 7.14 -3.56 -0.15
CA GLY A 62 6.57 -3.78 -1.46
C GLY A 62 6.86 -2.64 -2.43
N ALA A 63 6.78 -2.95 -3.71
CA ALA A 63 6.91 -1.97 -4.78
C ALA A 63 5.53 -1.49 -5.24
N GLY A 64 5.31 -0.18 -5.22
CA GLY A 64 4.11 0.48 -5.73
C GLY A 64 4.33 1.15 -7.08
N THR A 65 3.24 1.44 -7.77
CA THR A 65 3.27 2.05 -9.13
C THR A 65 3.98 1.17 -10.16
N VAL A 66 3.87 -0.15 -10.00
CA VAL A 66 4.41 -1.12 -10.97
C VAL A 66 3.45 -1.20 -12.15
N LEU A 67 3.93 -0.91 -13.36
CA LEU A 67 3.13 -0.81 -14.58
C LEU A 67 3.39 -1.94 -15.57
N THR A 68 4.57 -2.55 -15.51
CA THR A 68 5.01 -3.56 -16.48
C THR A 68 5.60 -4.80 -15.79
N PRO A 69 5.62 -5.97 -16.47
CA PRO A 69 6.32 -7.15 -15.99
C PRO A 69 7.83 -6.92 -15.75
N ALA A 70 8.47 -6.07 -16.57
CA ALA A 70 9.88 -5.72 -16.38
C ALA A 70 10.11 -5.01 -15.04
N GLN A 71 9.33 -3.95 -14.76
CA GLN A 71 9.40 -3.25 -13.46
C GLN A 71 9.11 -4.18 -12.28
N MET A 72 8.16 -5.11 -12.45
CA MET A 72 7.86 -6.10 -11.41
C MET A 72 9.07 -7.01 -11.15
N ASN A 73 9.73 -7.51 -12.20
CA ASN A 73 10.92 -8.33 -12.07
C ASN A 73 12.07 -7.57 -11.41
N ASP A 74 12.32 -6.32 -11.84
CA ASP A 74 13.35 -5.45 -11.25
C ASP A 74 13.11 -5.20 -9.75
N ALA A 75 11.85 -5.02 -9.36
CA ALA A 75 11.48 -4.85 -7.96
C ALA A 75 11.67 -6.16 -7.17
N ALA A 76 11.24 -7.28 -7.72
CA ALA A 76 11.40 -8.60 -7.11
C ALA A 76 12.88 -8.96 -6.88
N ASP A 77 13.74 -8.69 -7.86
CA ASP A 77 15.18 -8.95 -7.78
C ASP A 77 15.88 -8.06 -6.73
N ARG A 78 15.25 -6.93 -6.34
CA ARG A 78 15.70 -6.05 -5.27
C ARG A 78 14.97 -6.26 -3.94
N GLY A 79 14.26 -7.39 -3.80
CA GLY A 79 13.70 -7.83 -2.53
C GLY A 79 12.27 -7.35 -2.23
N ALA A 80 11.52 -6.89 -3.23
CA ALA A 80 10.09 -6.61 -3.04
C ALA A 80 9.34 -7.89 -2.61
N GLN A 81 8.57 -7.80 -1.54
CA GLN A 81 7.80 -8.91 -0.97
C GLN A 81 6.33 -8.90 -1.38
N PHE A 82 5.84 -7.78 -1.93
CA PHE A 82 4.55 -7.65 -2.58
C PHE A 82 4.59 -6.55 -3.65
N ILE A 83 3.63 -6.58 -4.54
CA ILE A 83 3.52 -5.63 -5.66
C ILE A 83 2.19 -4.88 -5.57
N VAL A 84 2.22 -3.59 -5.89
CA VAL A 84 1.04 -2.74 -6.03
C VAL A 84 1.08 -2.03 -7.38
N SER A 85 -0.01 -2.05 -8.12
CA SER A 85 -0.14 -1.31 -9.38
C SER A 85 -1.31 -0.33 -9.33
N PRO A 86 -1.26 0.78 -10.08
CA PRO A 86 -2.35 1.75 -10.10
C PRO A 86 -3.59 1.25 -10.86
N GLY A 87 -3.43 0.27 -11.72
CA GLY A 87 -4.48 -0.35 -12.51
C GLY A 87 -4.26 -1.86 -12.66
N LEU A 88 -5.26 -2.56 -13.18
CA LEU A 88 -5.22 -3.99 -13.41
C LEU A 88 -4.59 -4.29 -14.76
N ASN A 89 -3.43 -4.95 -14.75
CA ASN A 89 -2.74 -5.46 -15.93
C ASN A 89 -2.52 -6.97 -15.76
N ALA A 90 -3.15 -7.78 -16.61
CA ALA A 90 -3.06 -9.25 -16.52
C ALA A 90 -1.63 -9.76 -16.65
N ALA A 91 -0.80 -9.16 -17.52
CA ALA A 91 0.59 -9.58 -17.69
C ALA A 91 1.43 -9.35 -16.41
N VAL A 92 1.18 -8.27 -15.68
CA VAL A 92 1.84 -8.02 -14.37
C VAL A 92 1.35 -9.02 -13.33
N VAL A 93 0.04 -9.33 -13.31
CA VAL A 93 -0.53 -10.36 -12.42
C VAL A 93 0.12 -11.71 -12.66
N ASP A 94 0.23 -12.12 -13.92
CA ASP A 94 0.81 -13.42 -14.30
C ASP A 94 2.30 -13.48 -13.97
N ALA A 95 3.04 -12.40 -14.18
CA ALA A 95 4.45 -12.31 -13.80
C ALA A 95 4.63 -12.43 -12.26
N CYS A 96 3.76 -11.78 -11.46
CA CYS A 96 3.77 -11.92 -10.00
C CYS A 96 3.50 -13.36 -9.58
N LYS A 97 2.50 -14.02 -10.18
CA LYS A 97 2.19 -15.43 -9.90
C LYS A 97 3.35 -16.36 -10.21
N ALA A 98 4.01 -16.15 -11.36
CA ALA A 98 5.18 -16.94 -11.76
C ALA A 98 6.34 -16.83 -10.75
N ARG A 99 6.43 -15.72 -10.03
CA ARG A 99 7.44 -15.49 -8.97
C ARG A 99 6.93 -15.74 -7.55
N GLY A 100 5.68 -16.20 -7.39
CA GLY A 100 5.07 -16.42 -6.07
C GLY A 100 4.85 -15.14 -5.26
N LEU A 101 4.81 -13.97 -5.92
CA LEU A 101 4.57 -12.67 -5.28
C LEU A 101 3.09 -12.33 -5.24
N VAL A 102 2.67 -11.76 -4.14
CA VAL A 102 1.32 -11.18 -4.00
C VAL A 102 1.27 -9.85 -4.74
N ILE A 103 0.17 -9.62 -5.48
CA ILE A 103 -0.12 -8.34 -6.13
C ILE A 103 -1.46 -7.77 -5.68
N TYR A 104 -1.52 -6.46 -5.47
CA TYR A 104 -2.72 -5.66 -5.20
C TYR A 104 -2.92 -4.66 -6.36
N PRO A 105 -3.57 -5.08 -7.47
CA PRO A 105 -3.77 -4.20 -8.62
C PRO A 105 -4.91 -3.22 -8.35
N GLY A 106 -4.78 -2.01 -8.94
CA GLY A 106 -5.78 -0.97 -8.85
C GLY A 106 -7.06 -1.32 -9.64
N THR A 107 -8.19 -1.04 -9.05
CA THR A 107 -9.53 -1.16 -9.65
C THR A 107 -10.40 0.00 -9.19
N VAL A 108 -11.38 0.39 -10.03
CA VAL A 108 -12.41 1.38 -9.72
C VAL A 108 -13.80 0.84 -10.03
N THR A 109 -13.94 0.17 -11.17
CA THR A 109 -15.22 -0.27 -11.73
C THR A 109 -15.54 -1.72 -11.39
N ALA A 110 -16.82 -2.07 -11.46
CA ALA A 110 -17.27 -3.45 -11.31
C ALA A 110 -16.61 -4.39 -12.34
N SER A 111 -16.39 -3.92 -13.58
CA SER A 111 -15.74 -4.73 -14.65
C SER A 111 -14.29 -5.05 -14.30
N GLU A 112 -13.55 -4.10 -13.71
CA GLU A 112 -12.16 -4.32 -13.28
C GLU A 112 -12.10 -5.27 -12.08
N VAL A 113 -13.00 -5.13 -11.11
CA VAL A 113 -13.10 -6.04 -9.97
C VAL A 113 -13.46 -7.46 -10.43
N GLN A 114 -14.39 -7.59 -11.40
CA GLN A 114 -14.74 -8.89 -11.99
C GLN A 114 -13.55 -9.50 -12.73
N LEU A 115 -12.78 -8.70 -13.48
CA LEU A 115 -11.58 -9.20 -14.14
C LEU A 115 -10.53 -9.67 -13.14
N ALA A 116 -10.32 -8.91 -12.04
CA ALA A 116 -9.44 -9.32 -10.94
C ALA A 116 -9.87 -10.66 -10.32
N TRP A 117 -11.18 -10.82 -10.09
CA TRP A 117 -11.76 -12.08 -9.63
C TRP A 117 -11.47 -13.25 -10.59
N ASN A 118 -11.70 -13.04 -11.90
CA ASN A 118 -11.44 -14.05 -12.93
C ASN A 118 -9.96 -14.45 -13.01
N LEU A 119 -9.06 -13.50 -12.71
CA LEU A 119 -7.64 -13.74 -12.55
C LEU A 119 -7.27 -14.43 -11.21
N GLY A 120 -8.25 -14.82 -10.39
CA GLY A 120 -8.03 -15.54 -9.13
C GLY A 120 -7.56 -14.65 -7.97
N LEU A 121 -7.59 -13.33 -8.12
CA LEU A 121 -7.22 -12.41 -7.05
C LEU A 121 -8.33 -12.35 -5.99
N LYS A 122 -7.93 -12.11 -4.73
CA LYS A 122 -8.84 -11.97 -3.59
C LYS A 122 -8.81 -10.57 -2.98
N THR A 123 -7.75 -9.84 -3.21
CA THR A 123 -7.57 -8.48 -2.71
C THR A 123 -7.13 -7.57 -3.84
N VAL A 124 -7.76 -6.41 -3.95
CA VAL A 124 -7.42 -5.38 -4.94
C VAL A 124 -7.26 -4.02 -4.27
N LYS A 125 -6.43 -3.16 -4.87
CA LYS A 125 -6.37 -1.76 -4.52
C LYS A 125 -7.58 -1.05 -5.11
N PHE A 126 -8.29 -0.25 -4.32
CA PHE A 126 -9.32 0.67 -4.80
C PHE A 126 -8.69 2.06 -4.97
N PHE A 127 -8.48 2.51 -6.20
CA PHE A 127 -7.69 3.71 -6.51
C PHE A 127 -8.18 4.42 -7.78
N PRO A 128 -8.31 5.74 -7.74
CA PRO A 128 -8.13 6.66 -6.60
C PRO A 128 -9.39 6.74 -5.72
N ALA A 129 -9.32 6.25 -4.49
CA ALA A 129 -10.48 5.97 -3.65
C ALA A 129 -11.38 7.18 -3.40
N GLY A 130 -10.80 8.33 -3.05
CA GLY A 130 -11.57 9.55 -2.78
C GLY A 130 -12.33 10.07 -4.00
N LEU A 131 -11.67 10.10 -5.15
CA LEU A 131 -12.27 10.59 -6.41
C LEU A 131 -13.25 9.57 -7.02
N ALA A 132 -13.08 8.30 -6.72
CA ALA A 132 -13.91 7.22 -7.25
C ALA A 132 -15.18 6.95 -6.42
N GLY A 133 -15.61 7.89 -5.58
CA GLY A 133 -16.83 7.80 -4.78
C GLY A 133 -16.64 7.27 -3.36
N GLY A 134 -15.41 7.02 -2.93
CA GLY A 134 -15.08 6.71 -1.53
C GLY A 134 -15.81 5.51 -0.93
N VAL A 135 -16.20 5.64 0.32
CA VAL A 135 -16.92 4.59 1.08
C VAL A 135 -18.24 4.14 0.44
N PRO A 136 -19.10 5.03 -0.11
CA PRO A 136 -20.30 4.60 -0.82
C PRO A 136 -20.03 3.65 -1.99
N MET A 137 -19.05 3.96 -2.83
CA MET A 137 -18.67 3.10 -3.97
C MET A 137 -18.10 1.76 -3.50
N LEU A 138 -17.24 1.77 -2.47
CA LEU A 138 -16.71 0.54 -1.87
C LEU A 138 -17.82 -0.36 -1.32
N LYS A 139 -18.82 0.19 -0.62
CA LYS A 139 -19.97 -0.57 -0.12
C LYS A 139 -20.78 -1.18 -1.27
N ALA A 140 -20.98 -0.42 -2.37
CA ALA A 140 -21.67 -0.92 -3.56
C ALA A 140 -20.92 -2.09 -4.20
N LEU A 141 -19.61 -1.95 -4.44
CA LEU A 141 -18.76 -3.03 -4.97
C LEU A 141 -18.76 -4.27 -4.04
N SER A 142 -18.61 -4.05 -2.73
CA SER A 142 -18.57 -5.12 -1.74
C SER A 142 -19.88 -5.90 -1.62
N SER A 143 -21.01 -5.26 -1.88
CA SER A 143 -22.32 -5.94 -1.86
C SER A 143 -22.45 -6.99 -2.97
N VAL A 144 -21.78 -6.77 -4.09
CA VAL A 144 -21.76 -7.67 -5.26
C VAL A 144 -20.61 -8.65 -5.14
N PHE A 145 -19.39 -8.16 -4.91
CA PHE A 145 -18.17 -8.96 -4.85
C PHE A 145 -17.83 -9.38 -3.41
N ARG A 146 -18.69 -10.15 -2.79
CA ARG A 146 -18.68 -10.48 -1.35
C ARG A 146 -17.42 -11.20 -0.86
N GLN A 147 -16.65 -11.81 -1.76
CA GLN A 147 -15.40 -12.53 -1.44
C GLN A 147 -14.16 -11.71 -1.78
N MET A 148 -14.33 -10.50 -2.31
CA MET A 148 -13.23 -9.59 -2.59
C MET A 148 -12.93 -8.71 -1.38
N SER A 149 -11.65 -8.48 -1.17
CA SER A 149 -11.14 -7.51 -0.20
C SER A 149 -10.55 -6.31 -0.93
N PHE A 150 -10.57 -5.16 -0.26
CA PHE A 150 -10.13 -3.89 -0.85
C PHE A 150 -9.08 -3.19 0.00
N MET A 151 -8.14 -2.52 -0.67
CA MET A 151 -7.17 -1.61 -0.09
C MET A 151 -7.38 -0.21 -0.71
N PRO A 152 -8.30 0.62 -0.15
CA PRO A 152 -8.49 1.98 -0.63
C PRO A 152 -7.22 2.80 -0.49
N THR A 153 -6.87 3.52 -1.58
CA THR A 153 -5.68 4.37 -1.67
C THR A 153 -6.01 5.60 -2.51
N GLY A 154 -5.42 6.74 -2.16
CA GLY A 154 -5.68 8.02 -2.85
C GLY A 154 -6.90 8.73 -2.28
N GLY A 155 -6.65 9.86 -1.59
CA GLY A 155 -7.67 10.61 -0.86
C GLY A 155 -8.01 10.06 0.51
N VAL A 156 -7.27 9.05 0.99
CA VAL A 156 -7.31 8.62 2.40
C VAL A 156 -6.44 9.54 3.24
N SER A 157 -6.89 9.86 4.43
CA SER A 157 -6.26 10.76 5.40
C SER A 157 -6.64 10.36 6.82
N ALA A 158 -6.04 11.00 7.83
CA ALA A 158 -6.42 10.79 9.22
C ALA A 158 -7.92 11.06 9.49
N SER A 159 -8.50 12.04 8.80
CA SER A 159 -9.90 12.44 9.01
C SER A 159 -10.94 11.44 8.48
N ASN A 160 -10.59 10.58 7.51
CA ASN A 160 -11.50 9.63 6.90
C ASN A 160 -11.05 8.16 7.02
N LEU A 161 -9.89 7.89 7.63
CA LEU A 161 -9.36 6.54 7.80
C LEU A 161 -10.36 5.59 8.46
N LYS A 162 -10.99 6.02 9.55
CA LYS A 162 -11.97 5.22 10.29
C LYS A 162 -13.12 4.77 9.40
N SER A 163 -13.71 5.70 8.63
CA SER A 163 -14.85 5.40 7.76
C SER A 163 -14.54 4.36 6.67
N PHE A 164 -13.30 4.34 6.16
CA PHE A 164 -12.83 3.28 5.27
C PHE A 164 -12.64 1.95 6.00
N LEU A 165 -12.00 1.97 7.18
CA LEU A 165 -11.74 0.76 7.96
C LEU A 165 -13.00 0.11 8.54
N GLU A 166 -14.09 0.86 8.73
CA GLU A 166 -15.41 0.34 9.13
C GLU A 166 -16.07 -0.52 8.05
N VAL A 167 -15.64 -0.42 6.78
CA VAL A 167 -16.14 -1.29 5.72
C VAL A 167 -15.53 -2.68 5.89
N PRO A 168 -16.32 -3.76 6.12
CA PRO A 168 -15.79 -5.08 6.45
C PRO A 168 -14.87 -5.68 5.38
N SER A 169 -15.07 -5.33 4.11
CA SER A 169 -14.25 -5.81 2.99
C SER A 169 -12.91 -5.04 2.82
N VAL A 170 -12.71 -3.94 3.53
CA VAL A 170 -11.42 -3.22 3.53
C VAL A 170 -10.46 -3.97 4.44
N VAL A 171 -9.29 -4.35 3.95
CA VAL A 171 -8.27 -5.05 4.74
C VAL A 171 -7.22 -4.11 5.29
N ALA A 172 -6.86 -3.08 4.54
CA ALA A 172 -5.93 -2.02 4.89
C ALA A 172 -6.22 -0.77 4.07
N CYS A 173 -5.66 0.38 4.44
CA CYS A 173 -5.70 1.63 3.68
C CYS A 173 -4.29 2.06 3.26
N GLY A 174 -4.11 2.43 1.99
CA GLY A 174 -2.86 3.05 1.52
C GLY A 174 -2.82 4.53 1.89
N GLY A 175 -1.72 4.97 2.53
CA GLY A 175 -1.61 6.30 3.11
C GLY A 175 -0.40 7.11 2.66
N SER A 176 -0.55 8.05 1.74
CA SER A 176 0.50 9.01 1.37
C SER A 176 0.64 10.16 2.38
N TRP A 177 -0.37 10.43 3.20
CA TRP A 177 -0.32 11.49 4.21
C TRP A 177 0.66 11.20 5.35
N LEU A 178 1.11 9.93 5.48
CA LEU A 178 2.05 9.48 6.52
C LEU A 178 3.49 9.89 6.24
N THR A 179 3.78 10.28 5.01
CA THR A 179 5.10 10.66 4.54
C THR A 179 5.06 12.00 3.81
N PRO A 180 4.65 13.10 4.50
CA PRO A 180 4.54 14.41 3.86
C PRO A 180 5.90 14.85 3.34
N GLN A 181 5.98 15.24 2.07
CA GLN A 181 7.25 15.63 1.45
C GLN A 181 7.90 16.85 2.13
N ALA A 182 7.08 17.75 2.69
CA ALA A 182 7.59 18.88 3.46
C ALA A 182 8.39 18.45 4.69
N GLU A 183 7.90 17.45 5.45
CA GLU A 183 8.59 16.92 6.63
C GLU A 183 9.86 16.15 6.24
N ILE A 184 9.80 15.38 5.15
CA ILE A 184 10.97 14.67 4.61
C ILE A 184 12.06 15.67 4.22
N ASN A 185 11.71 16.72 3.47
CA ASN A 185 12.64 17.74 3.02
C ASN A 185 13.24 18.55 4.18
N ALA A 186 12.46 18.76 5.25
CA ALA A 186 12.91 19.41 6.47
C ALA A 186 13.76 18.49 7.37
N GLY A 187 13.85 17.18 7.05
CA GLY A 187 14.51 16.19 7.90
C GLY A 187 13.77 15.89 9.20
N ASN A 188 12.48 16.25 9.29
CA ASN A 188 11.66 16.09 10.50
C ASN A 188 11.02 14.67 10.55
N PHE A 189 11.85 13.67 10.79
CA PHE A 189 11.40 12.26 10.82
C PHE A 189 10.61 11.91 12.09
N ASP A 190 10.70 12.70 13.14
CA ASP A 190 9.87 12.50 14.34
C ASP A 190 8.40 12.84 14.05
N ALA A 191 8.10 13.79 13.16
CA ALA A 191 6.75 14.04 12.69
C ALA A 191 6.18 12.80 11.95
N ILE A 192 6.98 12.14 11.11
CA ILE A 192 6.59 10.89 10.43
C ILE A 192 6.29 9.78 11.45
N THR A 193 7.12 9.66 12.49
CA THR A 193 6.89 8.70 13.59
C THR A 193 5.57 8.97 14.30
N THR A 194 5.25 10.25 14.55
CA THR A 194 4.00 10.66 15.19
C THR A 194 2.80 10.34 14.31
N LEU A 195 2.84 10.71 13.03
CA LEU A 195 1.78 10.39 12.06
C LEU A 195 1.51 8.89 11.96
N ALA A 196 2.55 8.06 11.96
CA ALA A 196 2.42 6.60 11.93
C ALA A 196 1.73 6.07 13.19
N ARG A 197 2.12 6.55 14.38
CA ARG A 197 1.52 6.18 15.67
C ARG A 197 0.06 6.58 15.75
N ASP A 198 -0.26 7.80 15.34
CA ASP A 198 -1.62 8.34 15.36
C ASP A 198 -2.54 7.56 14.40
N ALA A 199 -2.04 7.21 13.20
CA ALA A 199 -2.79 6.39 12.25
C ALA A 199 -3.10 5.00 12.82
N LEU A 200 -2.15 4.37 13.51
CA LEU A 200 -2.39 3.09 14.19
C LEU A 200 -3.37 3.22 15.36
N ALA A 201 -3.29 4.30 16.14
CA ALA A 201 -4.26 4.56 17.21
C ALA A 201 -5.69 4.68 16.66
N LEU A 202 -5.88 5.46 15.58
CA LEU A 202 -7.17 5.58 14.89
C LEU A 202 -7.67 4.24 14.34
N ALA A 203 -6.77 3.42 13.80
CA ALA A 203 -7.14 2.10 13.28
C ALA A 203 -7.58 1.12 14.38
N ARG A 204 -6.93 1.15 15.54
CA ARG A 204 -7.28 0.32 16.72
C ARG A 204 -8.64 0.67 17.32
N GLU A 205 -9.09 1.92 17.19
CA GLU A 205 -10.45 2.30 17.63
C GLU A 205 -11.54 1.58 16.83
N VAL A 206 -11.29 1.27 15.55
CA VAL A 206 -12.22 0.55 14.67
C VAL A 206 -11.98 -0.97 14.73
N ARG A 207 -10.72 -1.37 14.87
CA ARG A 207 -10.28 -2.77 14.87
C ARG A 207 -9.33 -3.02 16.05
N PRO A 208 -9.88 -3.21 17.24
CA PRO A 208 -9.07 -3.56 18.40
C PRO A 208 -8.32 -4.86 18.13
N GLU A 209 -7.05 -4.89 18.50
CA GLU A 209 -6.22 -6.10 18.46
C GLU A 209 -6.90 -7.17 19.33
N LYS A 210 -7.07 -8.37 18.75
CA LYS A 210 -7.62 -9.52 19.47
C LYS A 210 -6.55 -10.19 20.31
#